data_c30d5a54df392747bca98e93e26cc228
#
_entry.id   c30d5a54df392747bca98e93e26cc228
#
_cell.length_a   1.000
_cell.length_b   1.000
_cell.length_c   1.000
_cell.angle_alpha   90.00
_cell.angle_beta   90.00
_cell.angle_gamma   90.00
#
_symmetry.space_group_name_H-M   'P 1'
#
loop_
_entity.id
_entity.type
_entity.pdbx_description
1 polymer ?
#
loop_
_entity_poly.entity_id
_entity_poly.type
_entity_poly.pdbx_seq_one_letter_code
_entity_poly.pdbx_strand_id
1 'polypeptide(L)'
;MKLKKATALLLAGVMTFSLAGCGGQNTSGDSSGDTASASSEAAGTEAAEESPAASDTAAADSGEVPTLTMFIDETWWPYDTWEGAIPEEFENRLGVNIEVIRAADNNQLSLMVASGDMPDIICSYRYQYLADSQVCYPLNELQEQYPEVDFEVDPVYQFVNQAADGNFYTIGCGFSPSYEYDEWPEILTEGSGFMYRQDIADELGLEFNTLEDLDAAFEAVHQAYPDMITLSFNSSHKFNWLLQQMGLKGNSYYEAEDGTLQWWLRQDGLLDYYKKVNEWYRKGYLTAENFAYQSEDDTKEICVGGQVFANFGYDNHADNYNTAIAANGDDFSFSLVTNELGENATAFDTTSGGGRGLYITRSCQNVEAAYRTLAYAYSDEGMKLLLWGIEGEDYTLNDEGYPTFNYDFQGDNSVLQPRGLKYWGWISHNGIVASIAEATSESQTAEDRKNLTAHVNRNPVIGMIRFEVDSDEANIDAKLSEMVSNQQTNIFMAESEEACEEAFNTMIEQAEQIGMSTLEEYGNASYPELKAQYDELIAAHAE
;
A
#
# COMPACT_ATOMS: atom_id res chain seq x y z
N MET A 1 6.73 54.55 -23.29
CA MET A 1 7.76 54.94 -24.28
C MET A 1 8.67 53.76 -24.56
N LYS A 2 8.60 53.27 -25.82
CA LYS A 2 9.47 52.30 -26.52
C LYS A 2 9.49 50.83 -26.10
N LEU A 3 8.71 50.06 -26.91
CA LEU A 3 8.91 48.69 -27.36
C LEU A 3 10.37 48.30 -27.63
N LYS A 4 10.76 47.06 -27.33
CA LYS A 4 11.64 46.27 -28.19
C LYS A 4 11.16 44.84 -28.24
N LYS A 5 10.75 44.44 -29.44
CA LYS A 5 10.50 43.05 -29.90
C LYS A 5 11.87 42.38 -30.08
N ALA A 6 11.96 41.10 -29.75
CA ALA A 6 12.99 40.24 -30.27
C ALA A 6 12.37 38.87 -30.58
N THR A 7 12.62 38.44 -31.74
CA THR A 7 12.12 37.50 -32.71
C THR A 7 12.42 36.07 -32.31
N ALA A 8 11.40 35.19 -32.49
CA ALA A 8 11.51 33.74 -32.43
C ALA A 8 12.23 33.18 -33.66
N LEU A 9 13.06 32.18 -33.50
CA LEU A 9 13.54 31.31 -34.58
C LEU A 9 13.05 29.87 -34.32
N LEU A 10 12.14 29.43 -35.17
CA LEU A 10 11.74 28.04 -35.37
C LEU A 10 12.90 27.25 -35.98
N LEU A 11 13.21 26.08 -35.45
CA LEU A 11 13.87 25.01 -36.15
C LEU A 11 12.99 23.75 -36.09
N ALA A 12 12.33 23.48 -37.20
CA ALA A 12 11.62 22.22 -37.45
C ALA A 12 12.64 21.16 -37.96
N GLY A 13 12.76 20.08 -37.21
CA GLY A 13 13.49 18.88 -37.65
C GLY A 13 12.49 17.76 -37.97
N VAL A 14 12.30 17.52 -39.25
CA VAL A 14 11.52 16.41 -39.81
C VAL A 14 12.36 15.14 -39.72
N MET A 15 11.91 14.11 -38.99
CA MET A 15 12.39 12.73 -39.20
C MET A 15 11.27 11.89 -39.79
N THR A 16 11.46 11.56 -41.06
CA THR A 16 10.67 10.60 -41.81
C THR A 16 11.05 9.17 -41.43
N PHE A 17 10.08 8.39 -40.97
CA PHE A 17 10.18 6.93 -40.88
C PHE A 17 9.55 6.33 -42.14
N SER A 18 10.37 5.62 -42.90
CA SER A 18 9.97 4.81 -44.07
C SER A 18 9.47 3.44 -43.59
N LEU A 19 8.21 3.15 -43.89
CA LEU A 19 7.63 1.81 -43.91
C LEU A 19 8.13 1.07 -45.17
N ALA A 20 8.67 -0.13 -45.00
CA ALA A 20 8.75 -1.14 -46.04
C ALA A 20 8.19 -2.45 -45.49
N GLY A 21 6.99 -2.80 -45.93
CA GLY A 21 6.39 -4.12 -45.76
C GLY A 21 6.72 -5.00 -46.97
N CYS A 22 6.74 -6.31 -46.71
CA CYS A 22 6.45 -7.46 -47.59
C CYS A 22 6.59 -8.70 -46.69
N GLY A 23 5.66 -9.55 -46.48
CA GLY A 23 4.68 -10.20 -47.35
C GLY A 23 5.23 -11.51 -47.92
N GLY A 24 4.79 -12.68 -47.42
CA GLY A 24 4.70 -13.85 -48.29
C GLY A 24 5.38 -15.15 -47.85
N GLN A 25 4.59 -16.07 -47.28
CA GLN A 25 4.39 -17.48 -47.66
C GLN A 25 5.46 -18.57 -47.44
N ASN A 26 4.98 -19.60 -46.76
CA ASN A 26 5.34 -21.03 -46.74
C ASN A 26 6.10 -21.58 -47.96
N THR A 27 7.06 -22.46 -47.65
CA THR A 27 7.02 -23.85 -48.15
C THR A 27 8.01 -24.76 -47.37
N SER A 28 7.57 -25.94 -47.09
CA SER A 28 8.22 -27.16 -46.61
C SER A 28 9.38 -27.65 -47.50
N GLY A 29 10.35 -28.36 -46.89
CA GLY A 29 11.32 -29.15 -47.64
C GLY A 29 12.44 -29.71 -46.76
N ASP A 30 12.32 -30.94 -46.48
CA ASP A 30 13.11 -32.06 -46.01
C ASP A 30 14.55 -32.13 -46.54
N SER A 31 15.47 -32.65 -45.75
CA SER A 31 16.44 -33.72 -45.95
C SER A 31 17.85 -33.47 -45.38
N SER A 32 18.14 -34.27 -44.41
CA SER A 32 19.21 -35.30 -44.29
C SER A 32 20.67 -34.97 -44.62
N GLY A 33 21.52 -35.42 -43.71
CA GLY A 33 22.86 -35.98 -43.94
C GLY A 33 23.99 -35.09 -43.43
N ASP A 34 25.02 -35.50 -42.83
CA ASP A 34 25.54 -36.76 -42.34
C ASP A 34 26.89 -36.44 -41.64
N THR A 35 27.16 -37.16 -40.56
CA THR A 35 28.44 -37.68 -40.06
C THR A 35 29.76 -36.89 -40.11
N ALA A 36 30.44 -36.82 -38.93
CA ALA A 36 31.72 -37.47 -38.62
C ALA A 36 32.13 -37.14 -37.16
N SER A 37 32.10 -38.02 -36.32
CA SER A 37 32.88 -38.99 -35.61
C SER A 37 34.38 -38.67 -35.51
N ALA A 38 34.88 -38.52 -34.28
CA ALA A 38 36.21 -39.01 -33.87
C ALA A 38 36.22 -39.26 -32.34
N SER A 39 36.44 -40.51 -32.03
CA SER A 39 36.63 -41.14 -30.75
C SER A 39 38.05 -40.99 -30.19
N SER A 40 38.23 -41.07 -28.85
CA SER A 40 39.16 -41.95 -28.19
C SER A 40 38.93 -41.87 -26.66
N GLU A 41 38.46 -42.96 -26.08
CA GLU A 41 39.08 -43.96 -25.20
C GLU A 41 39.55 -43.42 -23.86
N ALA A 42 38.83 -43.73 -22.88
CA ALA A 42 38.76 -44.73 -21.81
C ALA A 42 40.04 -44.94 -21.00
N ALA A 43 39.95 -44.70 -19.68
CA ALA A 43 40.48 -45.57 -18.66
C ALA A 43 39.74 -45.30 -17.33
N GLY A 44 39.03 -46.30 -16.83
CA GLY A 44 38.39 -46.27 -15.55
C GLY A 44 39.35 -46.53 -14.41
N THR A 45 38.97 -46.08 -13.23
CA THR A 45 39.27 -46.77 -11.97
C THR A 45 38.19 -46.42 -10.96
N GLU A 46 37.59 -47.45 -10.39
CA GLU A 46 36.73 -47.42 -9.19
C GLU A 46 37.51 -46.90 -8.00
N ALA A 47 36.88 -46.14 -7.11
CA ALA A 47 36.87 -46.42 -5.68
C ALA A 47 36.12 -45.36 -4.86
N ALA A 48 35.22 -45.87 -4.05
CA ALA A 48 34.87 -45.46 -2.68
C ALA A 48 34.05 -44.19 -2.44
N GLU A 49 32.83 -44.44 -1.99
CA GLU A 49 31.99 -43.61 -1.14
C GLU A 49 32.78 -43.02 0.04
N GLU A 50 32.75 -41.70 0.18
CA GLU A 50 32.82 -41.05 1.48
C GLU A 50 31.91 -39.83 1.43
N SER A 51 30.81 -39.87 2.19
CA SER A 51 30.03 -38.73 2.60
C SER A 51 30.92 -37.75 3.34
N PRO A 52 30.93 -36.46 3.02
CA PRO A 52 31.42 -35.49 3.96
C PRO A 52 30.32 -35.20 5.01
N ALA A 53 30.66 -35.54 6.24
CA ALA A 53 29.99 -35.08 7.43
C ALA A 53 29.89 -33.56 7.41
N ALA A 54 28.71 -33.06 7.81
CA ALA A 54 28.49 -31.66 8.16
C ALA A 54 29.60 -31.23 9.14
N SER A 55 30.47 -30.35 8.71
CA SER A 55 31.37 -29.65 9.61
C SER A 55 30.60 -28.46 10.18
N ASP A 56 30.19 -28.58 11.44
CA ASP A 56 29.97 -27.47 12.33
C ASP A 56 31.23 -26.58 12.33
N THR A 57 31.25 -25.59 11.45
CA THR A 57 32.13 -24.44 11.61
C THR A 57 31.35 -23.42 12.38
N ALA A 58 31.44 -23.44 13.71
CA ALA A 58 31.22 -22.25 14.51
C ALA A 58 32.00 -21.11 13.81
N ALA A 59 31.29 -20.09 13.36
CA ALA A 59 31.88 -18.88 12.80
C ALA A 59 32.85 -18.34 13.86
N ALA A 60 34.11 -18.31 13.54
CA ALA A 60 35.10 -17.62 14.36
C ALA A 60 34.73 -16.14 14.35
N ASP A 61 34.52 -15.56 15.52
CA ASP A 61 34.40 -14.14 15.76
C ASP A 61 35.56 -13.41 15.05
N SER A 62 35.32 -12.94 13.84
CA SER A 62 36.32 -12.22 13.03
C SER A 62 36.50 -10.79 13.52
N GLY A 63 35.70 -10.32 14.46
CA GLY A 63 35.70 -8.92 14.92
C GLY A 63 35.27 -7.92 13.83
N GLU A 64 34.83 -8.39 12.69
CA GLU A 64 34.32 -7.57 11.59
C GLU A 64 32.80 -7.43 11.72
N VAL A 65 32.33 -6.18 11.67
CA VAL A 65 30.90 -5.87 11.76
C VAL A 65 30.20 -6.43 10.49
N PRO A 66 29.18 -7.30 10.63
CA PRO A 66 28.48 -7.85 9.47
C PRO A 66 27.74 -6.75 8.70
N THR A 67 27.81 -6.81 7.37
CA THR A 67 27.02 -5.96 6.48
C THR A 67 25.87 -6.78 5.92
N LEU A 68 24.65 -6.25 6.04
CA LEU A 68 23.43 -6.83 5.52
C LEU A 68 22.90 -5.97 4.36
N THR A 69 22.56 -6.61 3.27
CA THR A 69 21.90 -5.95 2.13
C THR A 69 20.40 -6.00 2.32
N MET A 70 19.72 -4.84 2.16
CA MET A 70 18.25 -4.72 2.28
C MET A 70 17.67 -4.16 0.99
N PHE A 71 16.80 -4.92 0.33
CA PHE A 71 16.03 -4.46 -0.83
C PHE A 71 14.69 -3.87 -0.40
N ILE A 72 14.41 -2.65 -0.84
CA ILE A 72 13.12 -1.98 -0.67
C ILE A 72 12.35 -2.06 -1.99
N ASP A 73 11.30 -2.87 -2.03
CA ASP A 73 10.46 -3.14 -3.22
C ASP A 73 9.45 -2.02 -3.49
N GLU A 74 9.94 -0.76 -3.48
CA GLU A 74 9.13 0.45 -3.68
C GLU A 74 9.87 1.46 -4.54
N THR A 75 9.33 1.79 -5.72
CA THR A 75 9.95 2.77 -6.63
C THR A 75 9.82 4.22 -6.13
N TRP A 76 8.79 4.52 -5.32
CA TRP A 76 8.52 5.84 -4.73
C TRP A 76 9.28 6.09 -3.43
N TRP A 77 9.97 5.08 -2.86
CA TRP A 77 10.66 5.22 -1.57
C TRP A 77 11.62 6.40 -1.59
N PRO A 78 11.55 7.32 -0.60
CA PRO A 78 12.26 8.60 -0.69
C PRO A 78 13.74 8.51 -0.36
N TYR A 79 14.22 7.40 0.25
CA TYR A 79 15.59 7.23 0.70
C TYR A 79 16.32 6.19 -0.15
N ASP A 80 17.43 6.59 -0.78
CA ASP A 80 18.26 5.69 -1.59
C ASP A 80 19.36 5.00 -0.77
N THR A 81 19.67 5.52 0.44
CA THR A 81 20.76 5.06 1.30
C THR A 81 20.29 4.93 2.74
N TRP A 82 20.95 4.06 3.50
CA TRP A 82 20.73 3.90 4.94
C TRP A 82 21.66 4.88 5.67
N GLU A 83 21.32 6.17 5.67
CA GLU A 83 22.14 7.25 6.21
C GLU A 83 21.31 8.16 7.11
N GLY A 84 21.98 8.80 8.08
CA GLY A 84 21.39 9.72 9.06
C GLY A 84 21.52 9.22 10.49
N ALA A 85 21.15 10.05 11.45
CA ALA A 85 21.33 9.76 12.88
C ALA A 85 20.53 8.54 13.33
N ILE A 86 19.36 8.29 12.74
CA ILE A 86 18.50 7.16 13.11
C ILE A 86 19.06 5.84 12.57
N PRO A 87 19.41 5.72 11.27
CA PRO A 87 20.14 4.57 10.74
C PRO A 87 21.44 4.26 11.51
N GLU A 88 22.25 5.28 11.80
CA GLU A 88 23.51 5.11 12.55
C GLU A 88 23.24 4.57 13.97
N GLU A 89 22.23 5.10 14.68
CA GLU A 89 21.87 4.61 16.01
C GLU A 89 21.35 3.17 15.95
N PHE A 90 20.55 2.82 14.94
CA PHE A 90 20.05 1.46 14.72
C PHE A 90 21.20 0.46 14.51
N GLU A 91 22.15 0.80 13.64
CA GLU A 91 23.34 -0.02 13.37
C GLU A 91 24.20 -0.19 14.63
N ASN A 92 24.43 0.89 15.37
CA ASN A 92 25.22 0.89 16.59
C ASN A 92 24.63 -0.04 17.68
N ARG A 93 23.29 -0.05 17.84
CA ARG A 93 22.61 -0.92 18.81
C ARG A 93 22.74 -2.40 18.45
N LEU A 94 22.74 -2.71 17.17
CA LEU A 94 22.77 -4.08 16.68
C LEU A 94 24.18 -4.61 16.38
N GLY A 95 25.15 -3.73 16.16
CA GLY A 95 26.48 -4.09 15.70
C GLY A 95 26.46 -4.66 14.28
N VAL A 96 25.71 -4.03 13.37
CA VAL A 96 25.59 -4.39 11.95
C VAL A 96 25.78 -3.16 11.09
N ASN A 97 26.08 -3.33 9.81
CA ASN A 97 25.95 -2.30 8.78
C ASN A 97 24.80 -2.70 7.84
N ILE A 98 24.07 -1.74 7.29
CA ILE A 98 22.98 -1.98 6.35
C ILE A 98 23.26 -1.25 5.03
N GLU A 99 23.21 -1.98 3.92
CA GLU A 99 23.26 -1.43 2.57
C GLU A 99 21.89 -1.56 1.91
N VAL A 100 21.29 -0.42 1.53
CA VAL A 100 19.95 -0.38 0.93
C VAL A 100 20.06 -0.44 -0.59
N ILE A 101 19.16 -1.21 -1.18
CA ILE A 101 18.91 -1.29 -2.61
C ILE A 101 17.44 -0.93 -2.83
N ARG A 102 17.14 0.22 -3.43
CA ARG A 102 15.78 0.61 -3.77
C ARG A 102 15.39 0.04 -5.13
N ALA A 103 14.14 -0.40 -5.27
CA ALA A 103 13.60 -0.90 -6.53
C ALA A 103 13.70 0.16 -7.64
N ALA A 104 14.24 -0.25 -8.80
CA ALA A 104 14.28 0.57 -9.99
C ALA A 104 12.97 0.49 -10.79
N ASP A 105 12.28 -0.66 -10.73
CA ASP A 105 10.98 -0.91 -11.35
C ASP A 105 10.21 -2.01 -10.60
N ASN A 106 8.93 -2.17 -10.93
CA ASN A 106 8.02 -3.12 -10.28
C ASN A 106 8.27 -4.60 -10.62
N ASN A 107 9.19 -4.93 -11.53
CA ASN A 107 9.49 -6.32 -11.93
C ASN A 107 10.75 -6.85 -11.24
N GLN A 108 11.54 -5.96 -10.62
CA GLN A 108 12.86 -6.32 -10.10
C GLN A 108 12.79 -7.46 -9.07
N LEU A 109 11.84 -7.43 -8.13
CA LEU A 109 11.67 -8.51 -7.15
C LEU A 109 11.40 -9.86 -7.84
N SER A 110 10.49 -9.91 -8.80
CA SER A 110 10.17 -11.16 -9.51
C SER A 110 11.40 -11.74 -10.24
N LEU A 111 12.26 -10.88 -10.79
CA LEU A 111 13.52 -11.30 -11.42
C LEU A 111 14.53 -11.82 -10.39
N MET A 112 14.65 -11.19 -9.22
CA MET A 112 15.49 -11.65 -8.12
C MET A 112 15.06 -13.04 -7.63
N VAL A 113 13.76 -13.22 -7.38
CA VAL A 113 13.21 -14.52 -6.95
C VAL A 113 13.45 -15.59 -8.03
N ALA A 114 13.20 -15.28 -9.30
CA ALA A 114 13.40 -16.24 -10.40
C ALA A 114 14.88 -16.62 -10.62
N SER A 115 15.83 -15.70 -10.38
CA SER A 115 17.26 -15.96 -10.53
C SER A 115 17.88 -16.60 -9.29
N GLY A 116 17.25 -16.46 -8.11
CA GLY A 116 17.83 -16.85 -6.82
C GLY A 116 18.94 -15.90 -6.34
N ASP A 117 19.19 -14.79 -7.04
CA ASP A 117 20.16 -13.77 -6.64
C ASP A 117 19.44 -12.69 -5.83
N MET A 118 19.31 -12.93 -4.53
CA MET A 118 18.56 -12.11 -3.61
C MET A 118 19.43 -11.47 -2.54
N PRO A 119 19.10 -10.26 -2.06
CA PRO A 119 19.75 -9.64 -0.90
C PRO A 119 19.46 -10.42 0.39
N ASP A 120 20.08 -10.03 1.50
CA ASP A 120 19.88 -10.67 2.81
C ASP A 120 18.46 -10.45 3.34
N ILE A 121 17.94 -9.22 3.20
CA ILE A 121 16.62 -8.81 3.67
C ILE A 121 15.83 -8.18 2.52
N ILE A 122 14.55 -8.48 2.44
CA ILE A 122 13.60 -7.84 1.50
C ILE A 122 12.48 -7.18 2.29
N CYS A 123 12.18 -5.92 1.99
CA CYS A 123 10.99 -5.20 2.44
C CYS A 123 10.00 -5.10 1.29
N SER A 124 8.84 -5.78 1.37
CA SER A 124 7.89 -5.87 0.26
C SER A 124 6.46 -6.15 0.74
N TYR A 125 5.47 -5.71 -0.07
CA TYR A 125 4.06 -6.12 0.02
C TYR A 125 3.77 -7.47 -0.65
N ARG A 126 4.72 -8.03 -1.43
CA ARG A 126 4.48 -9.18 -2.30
C ARG A 126 4.65 -10.48 -1.54
N TYR A 127 3.81 -10.67 -0.53
CA TYR A 127 3.78 -11.84 0.32
C TYR A 127 3.81 -13.15 -0.48
N GLN A 128 3.01 -13.25 -1.55
CA GLN A 128 2.87 -14.45 -2.36
C GLN A 128 4.16 -14.94 -3.04
N TYR A 129 5.17 -14.08 -3.20
CA TYR A 129 6.47 -14.45 -3.76
C TYR A 129 7.52 -14.80 -2.69
N LEU A 130 7.31 -14.38 -1.45
CA LEU A 130 8.31 -14.40 -0.39
C LEU A 130 7.98 -15.37 0.74
N ALA A 131 6.68 -15.66 0.97
CA ALA A 131 6.24 -16.58 2.00
C ALA A 131 6.35 -18.05 1.52
N ASP A 132 7.56 -18.45 1.14
CA ASP A 132 7.93 -19.79 0.70
C ASP A 132 9.27 -20.19 1.35
N SER A 133 9.30 -21.34 2.00
CA SER A 133 10.47 -21.86 2.70
C SER A 133 11.69 -22.13 1.81
N GLN A 134 11.53 -22.15 0.49
CA GLN A 134 12.64 -22.22 -0.47
C GLN A 134 13.19 -20.83 -0.81
N VAL A 135 12.42 -19.78 -0.59
CA VAL A 135 12.76 -18.38 -0.92
C VAL A 135 13.26 -17.66 0.33
N CYS A 136 12.50 -17.73 1.43
CA CYS A 136 12.81 -17.05 2.69
C CYS A 136 12.85 -18.02 3.86
N TYR A 137 13.45 -17.57 4.96
CA TYR A 137 13.42 -18.28 6.23
C TYR A 137 12.09 -18.03 6.95
N PRO A 138 11.36 -19.08 7.40
CA PRO A 138 10.25 -18.92 8.33
C PRO A 138 10.74 -18.34 9.66
N LEU A 139 10.06 -17.34 10.18
CA LEU A 139 10.45 -16.70 11.46
C LEU A 139 10.31 -17.64 12.65
N ASN A 140 9.31 -18.53 12.63
CA ASN A 140 9.17 -19.57 13.66
C ASN A 140 10.32 -20.58 13.67
N GLU A 141 10.92 -20.94 12.51
CA GLU A 141 12.15 -21.75 12.47
C GLU A 141 13.34 -20.98 13.06
N LEU A 142 13.45 -19.67 12.79
CA LEU A 142 14.52 -18.86 13.35
C LEU A 142 14.37 -18.63 14.86
N GLN A 143 13.14 -18.54 15.37
CA GLN A 143 12.88 -18.52 16.82
C GLN A 143 13.40 -19.78 17.52
N GLU A 144 13.22 -20.96 16.90
CA GLU A 144 13.74 -22.21 17.42
C GLU A 144 15.26 -22.31 17.30
N GLN A 145 15.83 -21.77 16.22
CA GLN A 145 17.27 -21.83 15.93
C GLN A 145 18.08 -20.86 16.80
N TYR A 146 17.52 -19.67 17.11
CA TYR A 146 18.19 -18.59 17.84
C TYR A 146 17.34 -18.17 19.07
N PRO A 147 17.16 -19.07 20.04
CA PRO A 147 16.30 -18.82 21.21
C PRO A 147 16.83 -17.72 22.14
N GLU A 148 18.07 -17.26 21.95
CA GLU A 148 18.67 -16.12 22.67
C GLU A 148 18.25 -14.77 22.11
N VAL A 149 17.66 -14.71 20.91
CA VAL A 149 17.10 -13.49 20.34
C VAL A 149 15.71 -13.27 20.93
N ASP A 150 15.55 -12.18 21.63
CA ASP A 150 14.26 -11.79 22.22
C ASP A 150 13.30 -11.34 21.11
N PHE A 151 12.46 -12.26 20.66
CA PHE A 151 11.46 -12.04 19.62
C PHE A 151 10.20 -12.83 19.92
N GLU A 152 9.42 -12.32 20.87
CA GLU A 152 8.08 -12.84 21.14
C GLU A 152 7.08 -12.10 20.25
N VAL A 153 6.32 -12.85 19.44
CA VAL A 153 5.29 -12.33 18.56
C VAL A 153 3.93 -12.75 19.13
N ASP A 154 3.05 -11.77 19.31
CA ASP A 154 1.68 -12.02 19.76
C ASP A 154 0.97 -13.01 18.82
N PRO A 155 0.19 -13.97 19.36
CA PRO A 155 -0.50 -14.99 18.55
C PRO A 155 -1.39 -14.44 17.44
N VAL A 156 -2.00 -13.25 17.62
CA VAL A 156 -2.83 -12.63 16.58
C VAL A 156 -1.98 -12.15 15.41
N TYR A 157 -0.81 -11.53 15.69
CA TYR A 157 0.13 -11.15 14.61
C TYR A 157 0.67 -12.39 13.86
N GLN A 158 0.99 -13.48 14.59
CA GLN A 158 1.40 -14.72 13.93
C GLN A 158 0.28 -15.26 13.04
N PHE A 159 -0.95 -15.31 13.55
CA PHE A 159 -2.10 -15.86 12.85
C PHE A 159 -2.39 -15.11 11.55
N VAL A 160 -2.50 -13.78 11.58
CA VAL A 160 -2.84 -12.98 10.39
C VAL A 160 -1.73 -12.98 9.32
N ASN A 161 -0.50 -13.31 9.73
CA ASN A 161 0.66 -13.44 8.82
C ASN A 161 1.01 -14.89 8.48
N GLN A 162 0.19 -15.87 8.90
CA GLN A 162 0.44 -17.28 8.62
C GLN A 162 0.28 -17.58 7.12
N ALA A 163 1.24 -18.33 6.58
CA ALA A 163 1.20 -18.86 5.23
C ALA A 163 0.45 -20.20 5.15
N ALA A 164 0.18 -20.67 3.94
CA ALA A 164 -0.53 -21.94 3.71
C ALA A 164 0.23 -23.17 4.26
N ASP A 165 1.55 -23.09 4.41
CA ASP A 165 2.39 -24.14 5.01
C ASP A 165 2.40 -24.13 6.55
N GLY A 166 1.65 -23.23 7.18
CA GLY A 166 1.55 -23.08 8.63
C GLY A 166 2.67 -22.25 9.27
N ASN A 167 3.63 -21.78 8.49
CA ASN A 167 4.70 -20.90 8.95
C ASN A 167 4.32 -19.42 8.83
N PHE A 168 5.08 -18.54 9.49
CA PHE A 168 5.02 -17.11 9.19
C PHE A 168 6.43 -16.61 8.83
N TYR A 169 6.49 -15.71 7.83
CA TYR A 169 7.76 -15.26 7.21
C TYR A 169 8.05 -13.79 7.48
N THR A 170 7.07 -13.07 7.97
CA THR A 170 7.14 -11.64 8.24
C THR A 170 6.04 -11.22 9.21
N ILE A 171 6.08 -9.97 9.66
CA ILE A 171 4.96 -9.25 10.27
C ILE A 171 4.63 -8.08 9.38
N GLY A 172 3.38 -8.01 8.90
CA GLY A 172 2.92 -6.90 8.06
C GLY A 172 2.86 -5.59 8.84
N CYS A 173 3.53 -4.55 8.36
CA CYS A 173 3.51 -3.24 9.01
C CYS A 173 2.14 -2.56 8.92
N GLY A 174 1.85 -1.65 9.85
CA GLY A 174 0.61 -0.88 9.89
C GLY A 174 -0.60 -1.61 10.48
N PHE A 175 -0.46 -2.87 10.87
CA PHE A 175 -1.50 -3.63 11.56
C PHE A 175 -1.33 -3.54 13.07
N SER A 176 -2.45 -3.49 13.80
CA SER A 176 -2.57 -3.80 15.22
C SER A 176 -3.92 -4.47 15.48
N PRO A 177 -3.98 -5.46 16.38
CA PRO A 177 -5.23 -6.03 16.85
C PRO A 177 -6.13 -4.99 17.52
N SER A 178 -7.44 -5.25 17.54
CA SER A 178 -8.42 -4.30 18.10
C SER A 178 -8.15 -3.93 19.55
N TYR A 179 -7.70 -4.87 20.38
CA TYR A 179 -7.44 -4.63 21.80
C TYR A 179 -6.27 -3.67 22.07
N GLU A 180 -5.29 -3.58 21.18
CA GLU A 180 -4.22 -2.59 21.32
C GLU A 180 -4.74 -1.15 21.16
N TYR A 181 -5.77 -0.95 20.33
CA TYR A 181 -6.40 0.37 20.17
C TYR A 181 -7.21 0.81 21.41
N ASP A 182 -7.72 -0.14 22.19
CA ASP A 182 -8.47 0.16 23.42
C ASP A 182 -7.57 0.78 24.53
N GLU A 183 -6.26 0.52 24.47
CA GLU A 183 -5.27 1.10 25.39
C GLU A 183 -4.91 2.55 25.05
N TRP A 184 -5.18 2.99 23.83
CA TRP A 184 -4.79 4.29 23.31
C TRP A 184 -6.00 5.06 22.75
N PRO A 185 -6.81 5.72 23.61
CA PRO A 185 -8.07 6.34 23.17
C PRO A 185 -7.91 7.58 22.29
N GLU A 186 -6.72 8.19 22.24
CA GLU A 186 -6.45 9.42 21.47
C GLU A 186 -5.46 9.16 20.32
N ILE A 187 -5.84 8.25 19.42
CA ILE A 187 -5.01 7.91 18.26
C ILE A 187 -5.77 8.15 16.94
N LEU A 188 -5.02 8.31 15.87
CA LEU A 188 -5.55 8.47 14.52
C LEU A 188 -5.18 7.25 13.68
N THR A 189 -6.12 6.81 12.85
CA THR A 189 -5.86 5.80 11.82
C THR A 189 -5.98 6.43 10.47
N GLU A 190 -5.15 6.01 9.52
CA GLU A 190 -5.29 6.41 8.14
C GLU A 190 -6.56 5.80 7.52
N GLY A 191 -7.25 6.61 6.74
CA GLY A 191 -8.44 6.20 6.03
C GLY A 191 -8.67 7.00 4.76
N SER A 192 -9.69 6.60 4.00
CA SER A 192 -10.15 7.43 2.90
C SER A 192 -10.77 8.71 3.43
N GLY A 193 -10.39 9.85 2.86
CA GLY A 193 -10.87 11.17 3.23
C GLY A 193 -11.51 11.93 2.08
N PHE A 194 -12.37 12.85 2.43
CA PHE A 194 -12.90 13.87 1.53
C PHE A 194 -12.52 15.23 2.10
N MET A 195 -11.60 15.92 1.41
CA MET A 195 -11.13 17.24 1.80
C MET A 195 -11.72 18.33 0.92
N TYR A 196 -11.97 19.49 1.50
CA TYR A 196 -12.57 20.64 0.83
C TYR A 196 -11.92 21.95 1.26
N ARG A 197 -11.98 22.97 0.41
CA ARG A 197 -11.53 24.34 0.65
C ARG A 197 -12.41 25.01 1.72
N GLN A 198 -11.84 25.16 2.92
CA GLN A 198 -12.56 25.73 4.06
C GLN A 198 -13.01 27.17 3.81
N ASP A 199 -12.14 28.00 3.22
CA ASP A 199 -12.45 29.41 2.91
C ASP A 199 -13.64 29.55 1.96
N ILE A 200 -13.76 28.68 0.95
CA ILE A 200 -14.90 28.68 0.01
C ILE A 200 -16.16 28.16 0.69
N ALA A 201 -16.02 27.13 1.53
CA ALA A 201 -17.17 26.60 2.27
C ALA A 201 -17.75 27.66 3.23
N ASP A 202 -16.89 28.41 3.92
CA ASP A 202 -17.29 29.50 4.81
C ASP A 202 -17.95 30.66 4.02
N GLU A 203 -17.37 31.06 2.87
CA GLU A 203 -17.92 32.12 2.04
C GLU A 203 -19.33 31.80 1.52
N LEU A 204 -19.54 30.53 1.08
CA LEU A 204 -20.81 30.11 0.51
C LEU A 204 -21.79 29.54 1.55
N GLY A 205 -21.34 29.37 2.81
CA GLY A 205 -22.15 28.79 3.90
C GLY A 205 -22.52 27.33 3.64
N LEU A 206 -21.55 26.53 3.16
CA LEU A 206 -21.78 25.12 2.83
C LEU A 206 -21.79 24.26 4.10
N GLU A 207 -22.63 23.25 4.07
CA GLU A 207 -22.75 22.22 5.13
C GLU A 207 -22.53 20.83 4.50
N PHE A 208 -22.08 19.86 5.31
CA PHE A 208 -21.79 18.49 4.88
C PHE A 208 -22.37 17.52 5.91
N ASN A 209 -23.71 17.45 5.99
CA ASN A 209 -24.42 16.59 6.93
C ASN A 209 -25.09 15.41 6.23
N THR A 210 -25.34 15.50 4.92
CA THR A 210 -25.99 14.49 4.10
C THR A 210 -25.36 14.41 2.71
N LEU A 211 -25.65 13.35 1.96
CA LEU A 211 -25.23 13.24 0.55
C LEU A 211 -25.90 14.32 -0.33
N GLU A 212 -27.11 14.77 0.04
CA GLU A 212 -27.80 15.88 -0.63
C GLU A 212 -27.10 17.22 -0.36
N ASP A 213 -26.56 17.44 0.85
CA ASP A 213 -25.77 18.63 1.16
C ASP A 213 -24.49 18.66 0.32
N LEU A 214 -23.85 17.50 0.14
CA LEU A 214 -22.68 17.36 -0.72
C LEU A 214 -22.98 17.75 -2.18
N ASP A 215 -24.10 17.25 -2.73
CA ASP A 215 -24.56 17.62 -4.08
C ASP A 215 -24.84 19.12 -4.18
N ALA A 216 -25.49 19.70 -3.15
CA ALA A 216 -25.77 21.13 -3.10
C ALA A 216 -24.51 21.98 -3.01
N ALA A 217 -23.51 21.52 -2.26
CA ALA A 217 -22.21 22.18 -2.17
C ALA A 217 -21.48 22.20 -3.53
N PHE A 218 -21.46 21.07 -4.23
CA PHE A 218 -20.85 21.02 -5.57
C PHE A 218 -21.56 21.93 -6.57
N GLU A 219 -22.89 21.96 -6.56
CA GLU A 219 -23.67 22.86 -7.41
C GLU A 219 -23.35 24.34 -7.09
N ALA A 220 -23.32 24.72 -5.80
CA ALA A 220 -23.04 26.07 -5.38
C ALA A 220 -21.63 26.53 -5.79
N VAL A 221 -20.62 25.68 -5.60
CA VAL A 221 -19.25 25.97 -6.00
C VAL A 221 -19.11 26.06 -7.52
N HIS A 222 -19.70 25.12 -8.26
CA HIS A 222 -19.63 25.12 -9.73
C HIS A 222 -20.27 26.39 -10.33
N GLN A 223 -21.32 26.92 -9.70
CA GLN A 223 -21.95 28.18 -10.12
C GLN A 223 -21.13 29.42 -9.71
N ALA A 224 -20.57 29.44 -8.51
CA ALA A 224 -19.82 30.58 -7.99
C ALA A 224 -18.41 30.69 -8.59
N TYR A 225 -17.77 29.56 -8.87
CA TYR A 225 -16.40 29.45 -9.36
C TYR A 225 -16.33 28.57 -10.62
N PRO A 226 -16.86 29.03 -11.78
CA PRO A 226 -17.00 28.21 -12.98
C PRO A 226 -15.66 27.78 -13.61
N ASP A 227 -14.55 28.43 -13.27
CA ASP A 227 -13.20 28.10 -13.76
C ASP A 227 -12.44 27.17 -12.79
N MET A 228 -13.03 26.83 -11.62
CA MET A 228 -12.45 25.94 -10.62
C MET A 228 -12.86 24.49 -10.86
N ILE A 229 -11.97 23.57 -10.65
CA ILE A 229 -12.28 22.13 -10.58
C ILE A 229 -13.09 21.90 -9.30
N THR A 230 -14.36 21.55 -9.46
CA THR A 230 -15.26 21.36 -8.31
C THR A 230 -14.81 20.16 -7.47
N LEU A 231 -14.49 19.05 -8.13
CA LEU A 231 -14.08 17.81 -7.47
C LEU A 231 -12.93 17.16 -8.21
N SER A 232 -11.91 16.72 -7.49
CA SER A 232 -10.79 15.95 -8.03
C SER A 232 -10.56 14.63 -7.28
N PHE A 233 -9.81 13.73 -7.90
CA PHE A 233 -9.35 12.46 -7.35
C PHE A 233 -8.24 11.89 -8.24
N ASN A 234 -7.50 10.91 -7.74
CA ASN A 234 -6.56 10.12 -8.53
C ASN A 234 -6.95 8.64 -8.59
N SER A 235 -6.27 7.87 -9.42
CA SER A 235 -6.61 6.45 -9.64
C SER A 235 -6.43 5.57 -8.39
N SER A 236 -5.56 5.96 -7.45
CA SER A 236 -5.27 5.19 -6.24
C SER A 236 -6.38 5.29 -5.20
N HIS A 237 -7.04 6.46 -5.10
CA HIS A 237 -8.04 6.71 -4.06
C HIS A 237 -9.46 6.74 -4.59
N LYS A 238 -9.63 7.10 -5.87
CA LYS A 238 -10.93 7.19 -6.55
C LYS A 238 -12.02 7.70 -5.60
N PHE A 239 -13.10 6.98 -5.45
CA PHE A 239 -14.24 7.36 -4.65
C PHE A 239 -14.44 6.44 -3.43
N ASN A 240 -13.39 5.89 -2.85
CA ASN A 240 -13.50 4.95 -1.72
C ASN A 240 -14.27 5.56 -0.54
N TRP A 241 -14.01 6.83 -0.22
CA TRP A 241 -14.76 7.53 0.80
C TRP A 241 -16.27 7.59 0.48
N LEU A 242 -16.66 7.86 -0.77
CA LEU A 242 -18.06 7.87 -1.17
C LEU A 242 -18.73 6.49 -1.05
N LEU A 243 -18.02 5.42 -1.42
CA LEU A 243 -18.50 4.05 -1.21
C LEU A 243 -18.87 3.82 0.26
N GLN A 244 -17.98 4.20 1.17
CA GLN A 244 -18.19 4.09 2.63
C GLN A 244 -19.40 4.92 3.09
N GLN A 245 -19.55 6.17 2.61
CA GLN A 245 -20.69 7.01 2.94
C GLN A 245 -22.02 6.41 2.43
N MET A 246 -21.99 5.61 1.39
CA MET A 246 -23.16 4.89 0.87
C MET A 246 -23.36 3.51 1.50
N GLY A 247 -22.57 3.14 2.50
CA GLY A 247 -22.65 1.84 3.18
C GLY A 247 -22.04 0.69 2.39
N LEU A 248 -21.19 1.00 1.41
CA LEU A 248 -20.59 0.02 0.52
C LEU A 248 -19.13 -0.27 0.89
N LYS A 249 -18.70 -1.50 0.63
CA LYS A 249 -17.32 -1.96 0.77
C LYS A 249 -16.63 -1.95 -0.59
N GLY A 250 -15.33 -1.75 -0.64
CA GLY A 250 -14.59 -1.69 -1.91
C GLY A 250 -13.58 -2.81 -2.11
N ASN A 251 -13.26 -3.06 -3.36
CA ASN A 251 -12.04 -3.67 -3.92
C ASN A 251 -11.83 -5.19 -3.85
N SER A 252 -12.48 -5.98 -2.98
CA SER A 252 -12.30 -7.44 -2.94
C SER A 252 -13.51 -8.11 -2.28
N TYR A 253 -13.27 -9.06 -1.40
CA TYR A 253 -14.33 -9.63 -0.59
C TYR A 253 -14.87 -8.65 0.45
N TYR A 254 -16.14 -8.83 0.78
CA TYR A 254 -16.75 -8.31 2.00
C TYR A 254 -17.55 -9.44 2.68
N GLU A 255 -17.70 -9.33 3.99
CA GLU A 255 -18.55 -10.23 4.76
C GLU A 255 -20.00 -9.73 4.67
N ALA A 256 -20.87 -10.57 4.11
CA ALA A 256 -22.30 -10.31 4.04
C ALA A 256 -22.98 -10.54 5.40
N GLU A 257 -24.24 -10.11 5.54
CA GLU A 257 -25.01 -10.25 6.80
C GLU A 257 -25.16 -11.70 7.30
N ASP A 258 -25.10 -12.66 6.39
CA ASP A 258 -25.18 -14.09 6.71
C ASP A 258 -23.83 -14.73 7.09
N GLY A 259 -22.75 -13.92 7.15
CA GLY A 259 -21.41 -14.35 7.49
C GLY A 259 -20.64 -15.00 6.33
N THR A 260 -21.16 -14.95 5.11
CA THR A 260 -20.46 -15.42 3.92
C THR A 260 -19.63 -14.30 3.28
N LEU A 261 -18.54 -14.67 2.60
CA LEU A 261 -17.82 -13.75 1.75
C LEU A 261 -18.50 -13.64 0.39
N GLN A 262 -18.70 -12.41 -0.03
CA GLN A 262 -19.13 -12.08 -1.38
C GLN A 262 -18.11 -11.13 -2.03
N TRP A 263 -18.08 -11.14 -3.37
CA TRP A 263 -17.25 -10.19 -4.10
C TRP A 263 -17.91 -8.81 -4.09
N TRP A 264 -17.13 -7.74 -3.90
CA TRP A 264 -17.64 -6.38 -3.71
C TRP A 264 -18.62 -5.90 -4.81
N LEU A 265 -18.56 -6.48 -6.01
CA LEU A 265 -19.48 -6.17 -7.11
C LEU A 265 -20.91 -6.68 -6.89
N ARG A 266 -21.16 -7.52 -5.85
CA ARG A 266 -22.49 -8.07 -5.49
C ARG A 266 -23.35 -7.12 -4.68
N GLN A 267 -22.78 -6.05 -4.15
CA GLN A 267 -23.45 -5.25 -3.15
C GLN A 267 -24.70 -4.56 -3.70
N ASP A 268 -25.79 -4.66 -2.95
CA ASP A 268 -26.96 -3.83 -3.18
C ASP A 268 -26.60 -2.35 -3.01
N GLY A 269 -27.08 -1.48 -3.91
CA GLY A 269 -26.75 -0.05 -3.90
C GLY A 269 -25.49 0.32 -4.70
N LEU A 270 -24.70 -0.66 -5.18
CA LEU A 270 -23.51 -0.35 -5.97
C LEU A 270 -23.85 0.37 -7.29
N LEU A 271 -24.96 0.04 -7.93
CA LEU A 271 -25.45 0.78 -9.11
C LEU A 271 -25.75 2.26 -8.77
N ASP A 272 -26.33 2.55 -7.60
CA ASP A 272 -26.63 3.91 -7.17
C ASP A 272 -25.35 4.74 -6.97
N TYR A 273 -24.29 4.11 -6.44
CA TYR A 273 -22.97 4.72 -6.38
C TYR A 273 -22.44 5.10 -7.78
N TYR A 274 -22.51 4.19 -8.75
CA TYR A 274 -22.09 4.50 -10.13
C TYR A 274 -22.91 5.60 -10.75
N LYS A 275 -24.24 5.61 -10.54
CA LYS A 275 -25.14 6.66 -11.00
C LYS A 275 -24.82 8.01 -10.35
N LYS A 276 -24.49 8.03 -9.06
CA LYS A 276 -24.11 9.27 -8.34
C LYS A 276 -22.86 9.90 -8.96
N VAL A 277 -21.81 9.14 -9.18
CA VAL A 277 -20.58 9.64 -9.82
C VAL A 277 -20.82 10.06 -11.27
N ASN A 278 -21.63 9.30 -12.04
CA ASN A 278 -22.04 9.67 -13.38
C ASN A 278 -22.84 10.98 -13.40
N GLU A 279 -23.71 11.20 -12.41
CA GLU A 279 -24.43 12.46 -12.26
C GLU A 279 -23.46 13.63 -12.08
N TRP A 280 -22.47 13.52 -11.21
CA TRP A 280 -21.45 14.55 -11.01
C TRP A 280 -20.65 14.84 -12.28
N TYR A 281 -20.31 13.79 -13.05
CA TYR A 281 -19.66 13.97 -14.35
C TYR A 281 -20.56 14.71 -15.35
N ARG A 282 -21.81 14.32 -15.49
CA ARG A 282 -22.78 14.96 -16.41
C ARG A 282 -23.10 16.40 -16.03
N LYS A 283 -23.01 16.75 -14.75
CA LYS A 283 -23.16 18.12 -14.24
C LYS A 283 -21.88 18.95 -14.39
N GLY A 284 -20.76 18.35 -14.75
CA GLY A 284 -19.49 19.03 -14.96
C GLY A 284 -18.69 19.28 -13.68
N TYR A 285 -19.04 18.64 -12.55
CA TYR A 285 -18.25 18.71 -11.32
C TYR A 285 -16.96 17.92 -11.44
N LEU A 286 -16.98 16.86 -12.25
CA LEU A 286 -15.85 16.05 -12.70
C LEU A 286 -15.65 16.24 -14.21
N THR A 287 -14.40 16.19 -14.64
CA THR A 287 -14.04 16.26 -16.06
C THR A 287 -13.35 14.99 -16.51
N ALA A 288 -13.22 14.76 -17.81
CA ALA A 288 -12.48 13.62 -18.33
C ALA A 288 -11.00 13.62 -17.90
N GLU A 289 -10.43 14.80 -17.63
CA GLU A 289 -9.05 14.98 -17.18
C GLU A 289 -8.83 14.38 -15.79
N ASN A 290 -9.82 14.46 -14.89
CA ASN A 290 -9.74 13.84 -13.57
C ASN A 290 -9.43 12.35 -13.62
N PHE A 291 -9.96 11.63 -14.64
CA PHE A 291 -9.72 10.20 -14.80
C PHE A 291 -8.33 9.85 -15.37
N ALA A 292 -7.54 10.86 -15.75
CA ALA A 292 -6.16 10.69 -16.21
C ALA A 292 -5.13 10.79 -15.08
N TYR A 293 -5.48 11.37 -13.95
CA TYR A 293 -4.57 11.47 -12.79
C TYR A 293 -4.30 10.09 -12.20
N GLN A 294 -3.01 9.72 -12.11
CA GLN A 294 -2.60 8.38 -11.70
C GLN A 294 -2.07 8.33 -10.27
N SER A 295 -1.51 9.44 -9.79
CA SER A 295 -0.81 9.51 -8.51
C SER A 295 -1.33 10.66 -7.64
N GLU A 296 -0.93 10.65 -6.38
CA GLU A 296 -1.17 11.77 -5.48
C GLU A 296 -0.49 13.05 -5.96
N ASP A 297 0.71 12.95 -6.54
CA ASP A 297 1.44 14.13 -7.02
C ASP A 297 0.64 14.92 -8.06
N ASP A 298 -0.10 14.22 -8.95
CA ASP A 298 -0.96 14.86 -9.96
C ASP A 298 -2.06 15.71 -9.30
N THR A 299 -2.70 15.20 -8.25
CA THR A 299 -3.76 15.92 -7.54
C THR A 299 -3.23 16.94 -6.55
N LYS A 300 -2.09 16.67 -5.91
CA LYS A 300 -1.43 17.60 -4.99
C LYS A 300 -1.06 18.91 -5.67
N GLU A 301 -0.50 18.87 -6.87
CA GLU A 301 -0.12 20.08 -7.61
C GLU A 301 -1.30 21.01 -7.82
N ILE A 302 -2.43 20.49 -8.28
CA ILE A 302 -3.64 21.29 -8.54
C ILE A 302 -4.35 21.74 -7.26
N CYS A 303 -4.33 20.93 -6.20
CA CYS A 303 -4.91 21.30 -4.89
C CYS A 303 -4.08 22.41 -4.22
N VAL A 304 -2.76 22.21 -4.10
CA VAL A 304 -1.85 23.22 -3.52
C VAL A 304 -1.81 24.51 -4.37
N GLY A 305 -2.01 24.38 -5.69
CA GLY A 305 -2.15 25.52 -6.60
C GLY A 305 -3.50 26.25 -6.51
N GLY A 306 -4.41 25.87 -5.63
CA GLY A 306 -5.70 26.52 -5.41
C GLY A 306 -6.71 26.34 -6.55
N GLN A 307 -6.53 25.36 -7.43
CA GLN A 307 -7.35 25.12 -8.61
C GLN A 307 -8.56 24.24 -8.33
N VAL A 308 -8.60 23.57 -7.16
CA VAL A 308 -9.58 22.55 -6.79
C VAL A 308 -10.35 22.98 -5.54
N PHE A 309 -11.66 22.77 -5.53
CA PHE A 309 -12.50 22.97 -4.35
C PHE A 309 -12.41 21.76 -3.42
N ALA A 310 -12.63 20.54 -3.94
CA ALA A 310 -12.65 19.32 -3.14
C ALA A 310 -11.88 18.18 -3.80
N ASN A 311 -11.30 17.31 -2.95
CA ASN A 311 -10.52 16.17 -3.42
C ASN A 311 -10.78 14.93 -2.57
N PHE A 312 -10.90 13.76 -3.23
CA PHE A 312 -10.84 12.47 -2.58
C PHE A 312 -9.40 12.00 -2.47
N GLY A 313 -9.00 11.55 -1.28
CA GLY A 313 -7.67 11.07 -1.02
C GLY A 313 -7.60 10.26 0.26
N TYR A 314 -6.42 10.14 0.84
CA TYR A 314 -6.27 9.77 2.24
C TYR A 314 -6.56 10.99 3.13
N ASP A 315 -7.05 10.72 4.33
CA ASP A 315 -7.38 11.76 5.30
C ASP A 315 -6.16 12.63 5.70
N ASN A 316 -4.97 12.03 5.79
CA ASN A 316 -3.71 12.74 6.11
C ASN A 316 -3.16 13.62 4.96
N HIS A 317 -3.70 13.49 3.74
CA HIS A 317 -3.27 14.34 2.62
C HIS A 317 -3.61 15.81 2.85
N ALA A 318 -4.68 16.12 3.58
CA ALA A 318 -5.05 17.50 3.89
C ALA A 318 -3.96 18.22 4.69
N ASP A 319 -3.32 17.57 5.67
CA ASP A 319 -2.19 18.13 6.43
C ASP A 319 -0.99 18.40 5.54
N ASN A 320 -0.64 17.45 4.66
CA ASN A 320 0.46 17.59 3.72
C ASN A 320 0.23 18.76 2.74
N TYR A 321 -1.01 18.93 2.27
CA TYR A 321 -1.38 19.99 1.35
C TYR A 321 -1.36 21.35 2.07
N ASN A 322 -1.94 21.42 3.27
CA ASN A 322 -1.96 22.64 4.08
C ASN A 322 -0.55 23.14 4.45
N THR A 323 0.37 22.21 4.76
CA THR A 323 1.77 22.53 4.98
C THR A 323 2.42 23.15 3.74
N ALA A 324 2.18 22.57 2.55
CA ALA A 324 2.71 23.09 1.30
C ALA A 324 2.08 24.44 0.91
N ILE A 325 0.77 24.63 1.10
CA ILE A 325 0.04 25.88 0.87
C ILE A 325 0.62 26.99 1.74
N ALA A 326 0.79 26.74 3.03
CA ALA A 326 1.38 27.71 3.97
C ALA A 326 2.83 28.07 3.59
N ALA A 327 3.63 27.09 3.14
CA ALA A 327 4.99 27.33 2.68
C ALA A 327 5.06 28.21 1.43
N ASN A 328 4.05 28.14 0.54
CA ASN A 328 3.92 29.04 -0.61
C ASN A 328 3.51 30.47 -0.22
N GLY A 329 3.01 30.67 0.99
CA GLY A 329 2.52 31.95 1.50
C GLY A 329 1.07 32.25 1.11
N ASP A 330 0.32 31.22 0.71
CA ASP A 330 -1.10 31.29 0.45
C ASP A 330 -1.89 31.18 1.76
N ASP A 331 -3.12 31.75 1.78
CA ASP A 331 -3.95 31.91 2.96
C ASP A 331 -5.28 31.09 2.89
N PHE A 332 -5.27 30.00 2.23
CA PHE A 332 -6.35 29.04 2.21
C PHE A 332 -5.93 27.67 2.79
N SER A 333 -6.88 26.85 3.16
CA SER A 333 -6.63 25.50 3.68
C SER A 333 -7.73 24.52 3.27
N PHE A 334 -7.38 23.24 3.36
CA PHE A 334 -8.35 22.14 3.28
C PHE A 334 -8.73 21.68 4.68
N SER A 335 -10.02 21.36 4.87
CA SER A 335 -10.57 20.65 6.02
C SER A 335 -11.18 19.33 5.56
N LEU A 336 -11.44 18.40 6.48
CA LEU A 336 -12.06 17.12 6.19
C LEU A 336 -13.54 17.14 6.50
N VAL A 337 -14.32 16.40 5.70
CA VAL A 337 -15.68 16.04 6.09
C VAL A 337 -15.59 14.89 7.09
N THR A 338 -16.07 15.13 8.31
CA THR A 338 -16.00 14.18 9.44
C THR A 338 -17.35 13.50 9.72
N ASN A 339 -18.45 14.05 9.21
CA ASN A 339 -19.79 13.51 9.40
C ASN A 339 -20.02 12.26 8.54
N GLU A 340 -20.85 11.37 9.05
CA GLU A 340 -21.49 10.33 8.25
C GLU A 340 -22.62 10.96 7.44
N LEU A 341 -22.51 10.94 6.10
CA LEU A 341 -23.46 11.59 5.22
C LEU A 341 -24.62 10.69 4.81
N GLY A 342 -24.45 9.39 4.89
CA GLY A 342 -25.45 8.38 4.52
C GLY A 342 -26.02 7.68 5.75
N GLU A 343 -27.29 7.30 5.68
CA GLU A 343 -27.98 6.54 6.73
C GLU A 343 -27.30 5.18 7.04
N ASN A 344 -26.62 4.62 6.02
CA ASN A 344 -25.92 3.34 6.09
C ASN A 344 -24.40 3.52 5.99
N ALA A 345 -23.89 4.71 6.27
CA ALA A 345 -22.45 4.95 6.23
C ALA A 345 -21.71 3.90 7.08
N THR A 346 -20.69 3.32 6.50
CA THR A 346 -19.85 2.34 7.19
C THR A 346 -18.57 3.00 7.62
N ALA A 347 -18.01 2.46 8.70
CA ALA A 347 -16.65 2.75 9.10
C ALA A 347 -15.66 2.39 7.99
N PHE A 348 -14.49 2.98 8.04
CA PHE A 348 -13.36 2.53 7.25
C PHE A 348 -13.03 1.07 7.61
N ASP A 349 -13.09 0.18 6.64
CA ASP A 349 -12.80 -1.23 6.83
C ASP A 349 -11.33 -1.54 6.54
N THR A 350 -10.58 -1.94 7.54
CA THR A 350 -9.28 -2.58 7.36
C THR A 350 -9.46 -4.09 7.22
N THR A 351 -9.18 -4.60 6.03
CA THR A 351 -9.32 -6.03 5.70
C THR A 351 -7.97 -6.74 5.59
N SER A 352 -6.89 -6.15 6.10
CA SER A 352 -5.52 -6.66 5.97
C SER A 352 -4.88 -6.87 7.35
N GLY A 353 -4.11 -7.91 7.50
CA GLY A 353 -3.21 -8.16 8.63
C GLY A 353 -1.89 -7.38 8.55
N GLY A 354 -1.88 -6.27 7.83
CA GLY A 354 -0.72 -5.41 7.60
C GLY A 354 -0.34 -5.31 6.13
N GLY A 355 0.58 -4.41 5.89
CA GLY A 355 1.09 -4.08 4.56
C GLY A 355 2.40 -4.80 4.23
N ARG A 356 3.44 -4.01 3.89
CA ARG A 356 4.77 -4.57 3.64
C ARG A 356 5.36 -5.19 4.89
N GLY A 357 6.29 -6.13 4.69
CA GLY A 357 7.01 -6.74 5.80
C GLY A 357 8.45 -7.02 5.43
N LEU A 358 9.26 -7.34 6.43
CA LEU A 358 10.65 -7.73 6.29
C LEU A 358 10.76 -9.25 6.16
N TYR A 359 11.50 -9.73 5.17
CA TYR A 359 11.73 -11.14 4.89
C TYR A 359 13.24 -11.41 4.87
N ILE A 360 13.69 -12.47 5.54
CA ILE A 360 15.08 -12.93 5.49
C ILE A 360 15.19 -13.98 4.39
N THR A 361 15.99 -13.71 3.37
CA THR A 361 16.08 -14.61 2.20
C THR A 361 16.98 -15.81 2.48
N ARG A 362 16.80 -16.90 1.72
CA ARG A 362 17.71 -18.06 1.78
C ARG A 362 19.11 -17.76 1.24
N SER A 363 19.32 -16.61 0.58
CA SER A 363 20.64 -16.13 0.14
C SER A 363 21.45 -15.48 1.25
N CYS A 364 20.82 -15.13 2.37
CA CYS A 364 21.44 -14.46 3.49
C CYS A 364 22.58 -15.31 4.08
N GLN A 365 23.76 -14.71 4.18
CA GLN A 365 24.95 -15.41 4.73
C GLN A 365 25.10 -15.21 6.25
N ASN A 366 24.52 -14.14 6.80
CA ASN A 366 24.57 -13.80 8.22
C ASN A 366 23.15 -13.87 8.83
N VAL A 367 22.54 -15.06 8.79
CA VAL A 367 21.14 -15.27 9.18
C VAL A 367 20.84 -14.80 10.61
N GLU A 368 21.75 -15.09 11.57
CA GLU A 368 21.60 -14.62 12.96
C GLU A 368 21.56 -13.09 13.05
N ALA A 369 22.49 -12.41 12.35
CA ALA A 369 22.52 -10.94 12.35
C ALA A 369 21.26 -10.36 11.68
N ALA A 370 20.81 -10.94 10.56
CA ALA A 370 19.58 -10.53 9.88
C ALA A 370 18.33 -10.76 10.78
N TYR A 371 18.30 -11.90 11.50
CA TYR A 371 17.19 -12.20 12.41
C TYR A 371 17.16 -11.25 13.62
N ARG A 372 18.30 -10.94 14.24
CA ARG A 372 18.39 -9.93 15.30
C ARG A 372 17.95 -8.54 14.80
N THR A 373 18.34 -8.19 13.57
CA THR A 373 17.96 -6.93 12.94
C THR A 373 16.44 -6.84 12.75
N LEU A 374 15.83 -7.90 12.26
CA LEU A 374 14.38 -7.99 12.09
C LEU A 374 13.64 -7.97 13.44
N ALA A 375 14.09 -8.77 14.40
CA ALA A 375 13.52 -8.82 15.74
C ALA A 375 13.54 -7.45 16.42
N TYR A 376 14.68 -6.74 16.34
CA TYR A 376 14.77 -5.40 16.88
C TYR A 376 13.87 -4.39 16.13
N ALA A 377 13.81 -4.46 14.79
CA ALA A 377 12.96 -3.58 14.00
C ALA A 377 11.47 -3.73 14.35
N TYR A 378 11.03 -4.92 14.74
CA TYR A 378 9.66 -5.20 15.19
C TYR A 378 9.45 -5.03 16.71
N SER A 379 10.49 -4.74 17.48
CA SER A 379 10.33 -4.41 18.90
C SER A 379 9.75 -3.01 19.09
N ASP A 380 9.09 -2.75 20.23
CA ASP A 380 8.58 -1.42 20.57
C ASP A 380 9.69 -0.34 20.51
N GLU A 381 10.88 -0.65 20.99
CA GLU A 381 12.04 0.26 20.93
C GLU A 381 12.49 0.51 19.49
N GLY A 382 12.59 -0.55 18.67
CA GLY A 382 13.01 -0.44 17.27
C GLY A 382 12.00 0.31 16.40
N MET A 383 10.71 0.03 16.56
CA MET A 383 9.65 0.74 15.85
C MET A 383 9.65 2.24 16.18
N LYS A 384 9.76 2.59 17.48
CA LYS A 384 9.85 3.99 17.92
C LYS A 384 11.12 4.67 17.40
N LEU A 385 12.27 4.00 17.48
CA LEU A 385 13.52 4.55 16.94
C LEU A 385 13.38 4.86 15.44
N LEU A 386 12.92 3.91 14.65
CA LEU A 386 12.83 4.06 13.19
C LEU A 386 11.76 5.06 12.74
N LEU A 387 10.64 5.18 13.49
CA LEU A 387 9.52 6.04 13.12
C LEU A 387 9.57 7.40 13.83
N TRP A 388 9.85 7.42 15.14
CA TRP A 388 9.82 8.65 15.96
C TRP A 388 11.18 9.30 16.13
N GLY A 389 12.26 8.51 16.05
CA GLY A 389 13.63 8.98 16.27
C GLY A 389 14.20 8.61 17.63
N ILE A 390 15.20 9.36 18.07
CA ILE A 390 15.95 9.12 19.31
C ILE A 390 15.23 9.84 20.46
N GLU A 391 14.83 9.10 21.50
CA GLU A 391 14.23 9.66 22.70
C GLU A 391 15.22 10.60 23.41
N GLY A 392 14.72 11.78 23.80
CA GLY A 392 15.52 12.86 24.40
C GLY A 392 16.20 13.78 23.38
N GLU A 393 16.27 13.38 22.10
CA GLU A 393 16.78 14.22 21.00
C GLU A 393 15.67 14.63 20.03
N ASP A 394 14.92 13.68 19.49
CA ASP A 394 13.89 13.90 18.49
C ASP A 394 12.50 14.02 19.12
N TYR A 395 12.26 13.29 20.20
CA TYR A 395 11.02 13.37 20.97
C TYR A 395 11.24 13.16 22.48
N THR A 396 10.23 13.48 23.26
CA THR A 396 10.11 13.13 24.68
C THR A 396 8.73 12.57 24.95
N LEU A 397 8.59 11.67 25.92
CA LEU A 397 7.30 11.14 26.33
C LEU A 397 6.68 11.99 27.45
N ASN A 398 5.37 12.16 27.41
CA ASN A 398 4.61 12.68 28.54
C ASN A 398 4.31 11.58 29.57
N ASP A 399 3.63 11.92 30.68
CA ASP A 399 3.32 10.97 31.77
C ASP A 399 2.37 9.83 31.31
N GLU A 400 1.67 9.99 30.19
CA GLU A 400 0.72 9.04 29.60
C GLU A 400 1.36 8.20 28.48
N GLY A 401 2.62 8.46 28.12
CA GLY A 401 3.37 7.74 27.09
C GLY A 401 3.25 8.29 25.67
N TYR A 402 2.55 9.42 25.47
CA TYR A 402 2.47 10.07 24.17
C TYR A 402 3.74 10.89 23.87
N PRO A 403 4.25 10.84 22.63
CA PRO A 403 5.43 11.61 22.26
C PRO A 403 5.10 13.10 22.08
N THR A 404 6.08 13.94 22.42
CA THR A 404 6.16 15.33 21.99
C THR A 404 7.39 15.45 21.11
N PHE A 405 7.18 15.71 19.82
CA PHE A 405 8.26 15.79 18.84
C PHE A 405 8.93 17.16 18.82
N ASN A 406 10.25 17.17 18.61
CA ASN A 406 11.04 18.40 18.37
C ASN A 406 11.04 18.83 16.89
N TYR A 407 10.28 18.15 16.04
CA TYR A 407 10.13 18.37 14.61
C TYR A 407 8.66 18.18 14.20
N ASP A 408 8.32 18.67 13.03
CA ASP A 408 6.99 18.40 12.46
C ASP A 408 6.97 16.99 11.87
N PHE A 409 6.23 16.08 12.49
CA PHE A 409 6.08 14.68 12.04
C PHE A 409 5.42 14.58 10.65
N GLN A 410 4.58 15.53 10.29
CA GLN A 410 3.98 15.67 8.95
C GLN A 410 4.77 16.62 8.04
N GLY A 411 5.95 17.03 8.49
CA GLY A 411 6.80 17.99 7.80
C GLY A 411 7.38 17.49 6.49
N ASP A 412 8.01 18.45 5.80
CA ASP A 412 8.65 18.20 4.51
C ASP A 412 9.79 17.18 4.61
N ASN A 413 9.81 16.24 3.68
CA ASN A 413 10.80 15.16 3.63
C ASN A 413 12.25 15.65 3.57
N SER A 414 12.50 16.83 3.00
CA SER A 414 13.84 17.43 2.95
C SER A 414 14.39 17.79 4.34
N VAL A 415 13.52 17.97 5.33
CA VAL A 415 13.88 18.20 6.74
C VAL A 415 14.09 16.87 7.49
N LEU A 416 13.27 15.86 7.19
CA LEU A 416 13.28 14.56 7.87
C LEU A 416 14.41 13.65 7.38
N GLN A 417 14.66 13.64 6.07
CA GLN A 417 15.63 12.76 5.40
C GLN A 417 17.05 12.84 5.97
N PRO A 418 17.63 14.02 6.27
CA PRO A 418 19.02 14.10 6.78
C PRO A 418 19.24 13.37 8.11
N ARG A 419 18.18 13.11 8.87
CA ARG A 419 18.23 12.31 10.10
C ARG A 419 17.77 10.87 9.90
N GLY A 420 17.15 10.54 8.76
CA GLY A 420 16.52 9.25 8.50
C GLY A 420 15.19 9.06 9.28
N LEU A 421 14.48 10.14 9.59
CA LEU A 421 13.23 10.12 10.34
C LEU A 421 12.06 9.63 9.51
N LYS A 422 11.06 9.05 10.18
CA LYS A 422 9.73 8.66 9.67
C LYS A 422 9.75 7.48 8.69
N TYR A 423 10.37 7.62 7.51
CA TYR A 423 10.20 6.63 6.45
C TYR A 423 10.83 5.27 6.76
N TRP A 424 11.95 5.22 7.50
CA TRP A 424 12.49 3.92 7.93
C TRP A 424 11.56 3.18 8.90
N GLY A 425 10.74 3.88 9.65
CA GLY A 425 9.71 3.24 10.48
C GLY A 425 8.67 2.46 9.67
N TRP A 426 8.43 2.84 8.42
CA TRP A 426 7.45 2.17 7.56
C TRP A 426 7.86 0.77 7.07
N ILE A 427 9.04 0.28 7.45
CA ILE A 427 9.43 -1.10 7.18
C ILE A 427 8.91 -2.09 8.25
N SER A 428 8.56 -1.61 9.46
CA SER A 428 8.28 -2.50 10.59
C SER A 428 7.25 -1.99 11.60
N HIS A 429 6.81 -0.71 11.54
CA HIS A 429 5.89 -0.15 12.55
C HIS A 429 4.56 -0.92 12.59
N ASN A 430 3.96 -1.02 13.78
CA ASN A 430 2.58 -1.44 13.92
C ASN A 430 1.60 -0.27 13.77
N GLY A 431 0.31 -0.55 13.77
CA GLY A 431 -0.74 0.47 13.62
C GLY A 431 -0.73 1.50 14.76
N ILE A 432 -0.43 1.06 16.00
CA ILE A 432 -0.46 1.92 17.19
C ILE A 432 0.67 2.95 17.18
N VAL A 433 1.91 2.52 16.92
CA VAL A 433 3.07 3.44 16.93
C VAL A 433 2.92 4.54 15.90
N ALA A 434 2.39 4.23 14.70
CA ALA A 434 2.10 5.22 13.68
C ALA A 434 0.95 6.15 14.09
N SER A 435 -0.16 5.59 14.57
CA SER A 435 -1.37 6.33 14.94
C SER A 435 -1.13 7.30 16.11
N ILE A 436 -0.32 6.90 17.10
CA ILE A 436 0.09 7.77 18.21
C ILE A 436 0.88 8.99 17.69
N ALA A 437 1.84 8.76 16.80
CA ALA A 437 2.64 9.85 16.24
C ALA A 437 1.77 10.86 15.47
N GLU A 438 0.81 10.39 14.72
CA GLU A 438 -0.11 11.24 13.98
C GLU A 438 -1.08 12.01 14.88
N ALA A 439 -1.52 11.40 15.98
CA ALA A 439 -2.42 12.04 16.96
C ALA A 439 -1.80 13.24 17.69
N THR A 440 -0.48 13.35 17.70
CA THR A 440 0.24 14.47 18.32
C THR A 440 0.31 15.73 17.45
N SER A 441 -0.16 15.68 16.20
CA SER A 441 -0.26 16.87 15.35
C SER A 441 -1.29 17.86 15.91
N GLU A 442 -0.92 19.15 15.95
CA GLU A 442 -1.81 20.24 16.40
C GLU A 442 -2.59 20.87 15.22
N SER A 443 -2.70 20.17 14.09
CA SER A 443 -3.42 20.67 12.92
C SER A 443 -4.93 20.54 13.08
N GLN A 444 -5.70 21.35 12.34
CA GLN A 444 -7.16 21.21 12.27
C GLN A 444 -7.57 19.85 11.72
N THR A 445 -6.85 19.36 10.72
CA THR A 445 -7.15 18.06 10.10
C THR A 445 -6.85 16.88 11.03
N ALA A 446 -5.91 17.00 11.97
CA ALA A 446 -5.72 16.00 13.02
C ALA A 446 -6.92 15.93 13.96
N GLU A 447 -7.50 17.08 14.36
CA GLU A 447 -8.74 17.11 15.14
C GLU A 447 -9.94 16.54 14.35
N ASP A 448 -10.05 16.85 13.06
CA ASP A 448 -11.06 16.29 12.18
C ASP A 448 -10.93 14.76 12.10
N ARG A 449 -9.72 14.23 11.97
CA ARG A 449 -9.42 12.79 11.87
C ARG A 449 -9.80 12.00 13.13
N LYS A 450 -9.74 12.60 14.32
CA LYS A 450 -10.19 11.95 15.57
C LYS A 450 -11.64 11.48 15.49
N ASN A 451 -12.48 12.24 14.79
CA ASN A 451 -13.88 11.86 14.59
C ASN A 451 -14.03 10.70 13.58
N LEU A 452 -13.14 10.61 12.57
CA LEU A 452 -13.14 9.52 11.60
C LEU A 452 -12.71 8.19 12.22
N THR A 453 -11.79 8.22 13.18
CA THR A 453 -11.20 7.03 13.82
C THR A 453 -12.25 6.22 14.61
N ALA A 454 -13.26 6.87 15.17
CA ALA A 454 -14.31 6.21 15.94
C ALA A 454 -15.11 5.15 15.15
N HIS A 455 -15.01 5.15 13.82
CA HIS A 455 -15.79 4.32 12.90
C HIS A 455 -14.96 3.28 12.14
N VAL A 456 -13.76 2.91 12.62
CA VAL A 456 -12.91 1.91 11.95
C VAL A 456 -13.32 0.48 12.31
N ASN A 457 -13.69 -0.29 11.31
CA ASN A 457 -13.92 -1.73 11.44
C ASN A 457 -12.67 -2.52 10.98
N ARG A 458 -12.24 -3.50 11.76
CA ARG A 458 -11.04 -4.30 11.50
C ARG A 458 -11.42 -5.76 11.34
N ASN A 459 -11.33 -6.28 10.12
CA ASN A 459 -11.48 -7.70 9.81
C ASN A 459 -10.29 -8.21 8.98
N PRO A 460 -9.13 -8.45 9.60
CA PRO A 460 -7.92 -8.87 8.88
C PRO A 460 -8.03 -10.26 8.26
N VAL A 461 -9.02 -11.06 8.67
CA VAL A 461 -9.23 -12.42 8.16
C VAL A 461 -9.55 -12.42 6.67
N ILE A 462 -10.23 -11.37 6.16
CA ILE A 462 -10.47 -11.21 4.71
C ILE A 462 -9.13 -11.18 3.96
N GLY A 463 -8.15 -10.46 4.45
CA GLY A 463 -6.81 -10.37 3.86
C GLY A 463 -5.97 -11.65 3.96
N MET A 464 -6.42 -12.64 4.74
CA MET A 464 -5.80 -13.98 4.76
C MET A 464 -6.26 -14.87 3.60
N ILE A 465 -7.34 -14.50 2.91
CA ILE A 465 -7.79 -15.19 1.69
C ILE A 465 -6.86 -14.75 0.55
N ARG A 466 -5.84 -15.56 0.30
CA ARG A 466 -4.80 -15.31 -0.69
C ARG A 466 -4.82 -16.37 -1.77
N PHE A 467 -4.62 -15.94 -3.01
CA PHE A 467 -4.52 -16.86 -4.16
C PHE A 467 -3.05 -17.27 -4.35
N GLU A 468 -2.83 -18.55 -4.63
CA GLU A 468 -1.50 -19.02 -5.01
C GLU A 468 -1.06 -18.38 -6.34
N VAL A 469 0.24 -18.11 -6.48
CA VAL A 469 0.80 -17.56 -7.72
C VAL A 469 0.51 -18.53 -8.88
N ASP A 470 0.10 -17.98 -10.01
CA ASP A 470 -0.28 -18.73 -11.23
C ASP A 470 -1.49 -19.67 -11.09
N SER A 471 -2.25 -19.61 -9.96
CA SER A 471 -3.50 -20.35 -9.82
C SER A 471 -4.60 -19.84 -10.76
N ASP A 472 -5.65 -20.62 -10.95
CA ASP A 472 -6.82 -20.20 -11.72
C ASP A 472 -7.51 -19.01 -11.04
N GLU A 473 -7.56 -18.99 -9.71
CA GLU A 473 -8.15 -17.94 -8.89
C GLU A 473 -7.35 -16.62 -9.02
N ALA A 474 -6.02 -16.67 -8.94
CA ALA A 474 -5.17 -15.51 -9.17
C ALA A 474 -5.35 -14.92 -10.58
N ASN A 475 -5.50 -15.79 -11.59
CA ASN A 475 -5.77 -15.37 -12.96
C ASN A 475 -7.18 -14.78 -13.13
N ILE A 476 -8.18 -15.27 -12.39
CA ILE A 476 -9.54 -14.72 -12.38
C ILE A 476 -9.51 -13.34 -11.72
N ASP A 477 -8.90 -13.20 -10.55
CA ASP A 477 -8.78 -11.93 -9.83
C ASP A 477 -8.10 -10.85 -10.69
N ALA A 478 -6.96 -11.17 -11.31
CA ALA A 478 -6.26 -10.26 -12.21
C ALA A 478 -7.14 -9.79 -13.39
N LYS A 479 -7.90 -10.71 -14.02
CA LYS A 479 -8.83 -10.39 -15.11
C LYS A 479 -10.02 -9.54 -14.64
N LEU A 480 -10.56 -9.83 -13.46
CA LEU A 480 -11.63 -9.01 -12.86
C LEU A 480 -11.16 -7.59 -12.59
N SER A 481 -9.98 -7.45 -11.97
CA SER A 481 -9.38 -6.16 -11.67
C SER A 481 -9.12 -5.34 -12.93
N GLU A 482 -8.55 -5.96 -13.97
CA GLU A 482 -8.34 -5.32 -15.28
C GLU A 482 -9.66 -4.91 -15.94
N MET A 483 -10.65 -5.78 -15.95
CA MET A 483 -11.96 -5.53 -16.55
C MET A 483 -12.65 -4.36 -15.84
N VAL A 484 -12.70 -4.36 -14.50
CA VAL A 484 -13.28 -3.26 -13.71
C VAL A 484 -12.55 -1.94 -13.97
N SER A 485 -11.22 -1.93 -13.91
CA SER A 485 -10.42 -0.74 -14.19
C SER A 485 -10.72 -0.13 -15.56
N ASN A 486 -10.84 -0.97 -16.58
CA ASN A 486 -11.12 -0.54 -17.95
C ASN A 486 -12.55 -0.04 -18.14
N GLN A 487 -13.53 -0.61 -17.43
CA GLN A 487 -14.95 -0.27 -17.63
C GLN A 487 -15.45 0.83 -16.70
N GLN A 488 -14.96 0.91 -15.48
CA GLN A 488 -15.39 1.85 -14.47
C GLN A 488 -15.40 3.31 -14.98
N THR A 489 -14.33 3.73 -15.65
CA THR A 489 -14.23 5.06 -16.23
C THR A 489 -15.33 5.31 -17.27
N ASN A 490 -15.61 4.33 -18.13
CA ASN A 490 -16.65 4.46 -19.13
C ASN A 490 -18.06 4.55 -18.52
N ILE A 491 -18.31 3.82 -17.43
CA ILE A 491 -19.57 3.87 -16.68
C ILE A 491 -19.75 5.27 -16.07
N PHE A 492 -18.73 5.80 -15.39
CA PHE A 492 -18.75 7.14 -14.81
C PHE A 492 -18.94 8.24 -15.85
N MET A 493 -18.40 8.09 -17.05
CA MET A 493 -18.46 9.07 -18.12
C MET A 493 -19.64 8.84 -19.10
N ALA A 494 -20.57 7.95 -18.79
CA ALA A 494 -21.72 7.68 -19.65
C ALA A 494 -22.57 8.94 -19.90
N GLU A 495 -23.13 9.06 -21.11
CA GLU A 495 -23.86 10.26 -21.56
C GLU A 495 -25.23 10.45 -20.86
N SER A 496 -25.79 9.37 -20.30
CA SER A 496 -27.03 9.40 -19.55
C SER A 496 -27.03 8.38 -18.41
N GLU A 497 -28.01 8.50 -17.50
CA GLU A 497 -28.20 7.55 -16.40
C GLU A 497 -28.52 6.14 -16.94
N GLU A 498 -29.33 6.04 -18.00
CA GLU A 498 -29.69 4.77 -18.62
C GLU A 498 -28.45 4.10 -19.26
N ALA A 499 -27.58 4.88 -19.90
CA ALA A 499 -26.32 4.37 -20.47
C ALA A 499 -25.35 3.93 -19.36
N CYS A 500 -25.33 4.63 -18.23
CA CYS A 500 -24.56 4.24 -17.04
C CYS A 500 -25.04 2.90 -16.49
N GLU A 501 -26.36 2.72 -16.33
CA GLU A 501 -26.95 1.46 -15.86
C GLU A 501 -26.70 0.30 -16.83
N GLU A 502 -26.83 0.50 -18.15
CA GLU A 502 -26.56 -0.52 -19.17
C GLU A 502 -25.07 -0.95 -19.13
N ALA A 503 -24.15 0.02 -19.02
CA ALA A 503 -22.72 -0.25 -18.94
C ALA A 503 -22.36 -0.99 -17.64
N PHE A 504 -22.94 -0.59 -16.51
CA PHE A 504 -22.78 -1.28 -15.21
C PHE A 504 -23.27 -2.73 -15.28
N ASN A 505 -24.49 -2.97 -15.77
CA ASN A 505 -25.03 -4.32 -15.90
C ASN A 505 -24.16 -5.20 -16.80
N THR A 506 -23.63 -4.63 -17.89
CA THR A 506 -22.68 -5.31 -18.77
C THR A 506 -21.39 -5.71 -18.03
N MET A 507 -20.87 -4.83 -17.17
CA MET A 507 -19.70 -5.11 -16.32
C MET A 507 -19.97 -6.27 -15.36
N ILE A 508 -21.13 -6.30 -14.70
CA ILE A 508 -21.51 -7.38 -13.80
C ILE A 508 -21.63 -8.72 -14.55
N GLU A 509 -22.30 -8.72 -15.74
CA GLU A 509 -22.41 -9.94 -16.56
C GLU A 509 -21.01 -10.45 -16.98
N GLN A 510 -20.07 -9.57 -17.30
CA GLN A 510 -18.70 -9.96 -17.63
C GLN A 510 -17.94 -10.49 -16.42
N ALA A 511 -18.13 -9.88 -15.23
CA ALA A 511 -17.53 -10.37 -14.00
C ALA A 511 -17.93 -11.82 -13.70
N GLU A 512 -19.22 -12.17 -13.90
CA GLU A 512 -19.69 -13.54 -13.79
C GLU A 512 -19.03 -14.49 -14.80
N GLN A 513 -18.90 -14.05 -16.04
CA GLN A 513 -18.27 -14.87 -17.10
C GLN A 513 -16.77 -15.08 -16.86
N ILE A 514 -16.09 -14.12 -16.24
CA ILE A 514 -14.67 -14.23 -15.87
C ILE A 514 -14.49 -15.25 -14.75
N GLY A 515 -15.43 -15.32 -13.79
CA GLY A 515 -15.40 -16.31 -12.71
C GLY A 515 -15.54 -15.70 -11.30
N MET A 516 -16.24 -14.58 -11.15
CA MET A 516 -16.47 -13.95 -9.84
C MET A 516 -17.02 -14.94 -8.80
N SER A 517 -18.00 -15.77 -9.17
CA SER A 517 -18.53 -16.82 -8.30
C SER A 517 -17.48 -17.85 -7.87
N THR A 518 -16.48 -18.14 -8.70
CA THR A 518 -15.38 -19.07 -8.35
C THR A 518 -14.53 -18.51 -7.21
N LEU A 519 -14.26 -17.19 -7.23
CA LEU A 519 -13.54 -16.54 -6.12
C LEU A 519 -14.36 -16.58 -4.83
N GLU A 520 -15.67 -16.36 -4.90
CA GLU A 520 -16.57 -16.47 -3.74
C GLU A 520 -16.56 -17.87 -3.14
N GLU A 521 -16.63 -18.91 -3.97
CA GLU A 521 -16.53 -20.31 -3.53
C GLU A 521 -15.17 -20.58 -2.87
N TYR A 522 -14.07 -20.08 -3.45
CA TYR A 522 -12.73 -20.23 -2.90
C TYR A 522 -12.61 -19.56 -1.52
N GLY A 523 -13.01 -18.29 -1.39
CA GLY A 523 -12.96 -17.57 -0.12
C GLY A 523 -13.80 -18.24 0.97
N ASN A 524 -15.01 -18.65 0.65
CA ASN A 524 -15.93 -19.31 1.59
C ASN A 524 -15.49 -20.73 2.00
N ALA A 525 -14.56 -21.36 1.30
CA ALA A 525 -14.03 -22.66 1.70
C ALA A 525 -13.20 -22.59 2.99
N SER A 526 -12.53 -21.46 3.27
CA SER A 526 -11.64 -21.31 4.44
C SER A 526 -12.08 -20.22 5.42
N TYR A 527 -12.76 -19.18 4.95
CA TYR A 527 -13.11 -18.01 5.76
C TYR A 527 -13.82 -18.32 7.08
N PRO A 528 -14.87 -19.16 7.15
CA PRO A 528 -15.57 -19.42 8.40
C PRO A 528 -14.69 -20.03 9.49
N GLU A 529 -13.74 -20.88 9.11
CA GLU A 529 -12.78 -21.50 10.04
C GLU A 529 -11.74 -20.48 10.51
N LEU A 530 -11.16 -19.72 9.58
CA LEU A 530 -10.20 -18.66 9.89
C LEU A 530 -10.82 -17.59 10.80
N LYS A 531 -12.06 -17.17 10.50
CA LYS A 531 -12.78 -16.21 11.32
C LYS A 531 -13.02 -16.69 12.74
N ALA A 532 -13.43 -17.95 12.89
CA ALA A 532 -13.65 -18.54 14.21
C ALA A 532 -12.35 -18.62 15.04
N GLN A 533 -11.21 -18.96 14.41
CA GLN A 533 -9.90 -18.99 15.06
C GLN A 533 -9.44 -17.59 15.46
N TYR A 534 -9.62 -16.59 14.58
CA TYR A 534 -9.30 -15.21 14.90
C TYR A 534 -10.11 -14.69 16.09
N ASP A 535 -11.43 -14.92 16.09
CA ASP A 535 -12.32 -14.49 17.17
C ASP A 535 -11.96 -15.15 18.51
N GLU A 536 -11.51 -16.43 18.48
CA GLU A 536 -11.02 -17.12 19.67
C GLU A 536 -9.72 -16.48 20.21
N LEU A 537 -8.78 -16.12 19.33
CA LEU A 537 -7.55 -15.43 19.74
C LEU A 537 -7.83 -14.05 20.34
N ILE A 538 -8.71 -13.26 19.73
CA ILE A 538 -9.13 -11.96 20.28
C ILE A 538 -9.81 -12.13 21.65
N ALA A 539 -10.71 -13.11 21.79
CA ALA A 539 -11.40 -13.37 23.05
C ALA A 539 -10.44 -13.83 24.16
N ALA A 540 -9.43 -14.64 23.83
CA ALA A 540 -8.44 -15.11 24.80
C ALA A 540 -7.55 -13.98 25.34
N HIS A 541 -7.35 -12.91 24.57
CA HIS A 541 -6.62 -11.73 25.04
C HIS A 541 -7.43 -10.86 26.02
N ALA A 542 -8.77 -10.92 25.93
CA ALA A 542 -9.66 -10.14 26.81
C ALA A 542 -9.85 -10.77 28.22
N GLU A 543 -9.39 -12.02 28.45
CA GLU A 543 -9.41 -12.70 29.77
C GLU A 543 -8.12 -12.46 30.57
#